data_c2ad159a3e3f8e08086fdc3316a58420
#
_entry.id   c2ad159a3e3f8e08086fdc3316a58420
#
_cell.length_a   1.000
_cell.length_b   1.000
_cell.length_c   1.000
_cell.angle_alpha   90.00
_cell.angle_beta   90.00
_cell.angle_gamma   90.00
#
_symmetry.space_group_name_H-M   'P 1'
#
loop_
_entity.id
_entity.type
_entity.pdbx_description
1 polymer ?
#
loop_
_entity_poly.entity_id
_entity_poly.type
_entity_poly.pdbx_seq_one_letter_code
_entity_poly.pdbx_strand_id
1 'polypeptide(L)'
;MHIQKATAADLPKAMQCYEEIIDKTPDIEHLAMWRKGQYPTEETILSYINKGEFYILWDHETIAGMMALANGISETYRTVNWITKATDTEAAELHVLGVSPDYQGKGIARQLIHEALCLCKENGKKVLRLDVIGTNTVAKKLYPSQGFVFCDTGHLSIRGYEDMEFLFYEQRLSK
;
A
#
# COMPACT_ATOMS: atom_id res chain seq x y z
N MET A 1 -16.05 -6.39 10.32
CA MET A 1 -14.71 -5.76 10.19
C MET A 1 -14.83 -4.26 10.24
N HIS A 2 -13.83 -3.56 10.77
CA HIS A 2 -13.77 -2.10 10.78
C HIS A 2 -12.34 -1.61 10.51
N ILE A 3 -12.21 -0.51 9.76
CA ILE A 3 -10.94 0.15 9.52
C ILE A 3 -10.64 1.12 10.65
N GLN A 4 -9.41 1.14 11.13
CA GLN A 4 -8.98 2.04 12.19
C GLN A 4 -7.57 2.55 11.91
N LYS A 5 -7.34 3.82 12.24
CA LYS A 5 -6.00 4.40 12.26
C LYS A 5 -5.19 3.76 13.39
N ALA A 6 -4.03 3.23 13.07
CA ALA A 6 -3.18 2.56 14.04
C ALA A 6 -2.50 3.56 15.00
N THR A 7 -2.19 3.06 16.17
CA THR A 7 -1.41 3.74 17.20
C THR A 7 -0.08 3.00 17.43
N ALA A 8 0.84 3.60 18.17
CA ALA A 8 2.10 2.94 18.52
C ALA A 8 1.91 1.62 19.28
N ALA A 9 0.79 1.46 20.01
CA ALA A 9 0.46 0.23 20.72
C ALA A 9 0.13 -0.95 19.76
N ASP A 10 -0.27 -0.64 18.53
CA ASP A 10 -0.62 -1.65 17.52
C ASP A 10 0.61 -2.15 16.74
N LEU A 11 1.75 -1.45 16.83
CA LEU A 11 2.96 -1.77 16.08
C LEU A 11 3.43 -3.22 16.23
N PRO A 12 3.51 -3.81 17.45
CA PRO A 12 3.96 -5.19 17.59
C PRO A 12 3.05 -6.19 16.85
N LYS A 13 1.73 -6.01 16.93
CA LYS A 13 0.77 -6.86 16.20
C LYS A 13 0.86 -6.68 14.70
N ALA A 14 1.04 -5.46 14.22
CA ALA A 14 1.22 -5.15 12.81
C ALA A 14 2.48 -5.82 12.25
N MET A 15 3.61 -5.73 12.96
CA MET A 15 4.87 -6.35 12.56
C MET A 15 4.76 -7.88 12.56
N GLN A 16 4.15 -8.47 13.58
CA GLN A 16 3.87 -9.90 13.59
C GLN A 16 3.04 -10.34 12.37
N CYS A 17 2.01 -9.57 12.01
CA CYS A 17 1.20 -9.86 10.84
C CYS A 17 2.01 -9.79 9.54
N TYR A 18 2.90 -8.78 9.37
CA TYR A 18 3.81 -8.73 8.22
C TYR A 18 4.76 -9.92 8.17
N GLU A 19 5.33 -10.34 9.29
CA GLU A 19 6.17 -11.53 9.36
C GLU A 19 5.41 -12.79 8.95
N GLU A 20 4.17 -12.95 9.40
CA GLU A 20 3.31 -14.07 9.01
C GLU A 20 2.97 -14.03 7.51
N ILE A 21 2.73 -12.85 6.92
CA ILE A 21 2.53 -12.69 5.49
C ILE A 21 3.79 -13.14 4.73
N ILE A 22 4.97 -12.72 5.19
CA ILE A 22 6.24 -13.07 4.55
C ILE A 22 6.49 -14.58 4.65
N ASP A 23 6.27 -15.17 5.81
CA ASP A 23 6.53 -16.59 6.06
C ASP A 23 5.55 -17.53 5.32
N LYS A 24 4.30 -17.10 5.12
CA LYS A 24 3.22 -17.97 4.60
C LYS A 24 2.78 -17.66 3.17
N THR A 25 3.22 -16.55 2.58
CA THR A 25 2.86 -16.20 1.20
C THR A 25 3.95 -16.65 0.24
N PRO A 26 3.68 -17.61 -0.66
CA PRO A 26 4.66 -18.04 -1.64
C PRO A 26 5.15 -16.86 -2.51
N ASP A 27 6.44 -16.86 -2.80
CA ASP A 27 7.10 -15.89 -3.68
C ASP A 27 6.94 -14.41 -3.28
N ILE A 28 6.61 -14.12 -2.03
CA ILE A 28 6.35 -12.75 -1.55
C ILE A 28 7.52 -11.79 -1.80
N GLU A 29 8.74 -12.28 -1.70
CA GLU A 29 9.92 -11.49 -2.03
C GLU A 29 9.94 -11.08 -3.51
N HIS A 30 9.61 -11.98 -4.42
CA HIS A 30 9.52 -11.71 -5.85
C HIS A 30 8.32 -10.81 -6.19
N LEU A 31 7.23 -10.91 -5.43
CA LEU A 31 5.99 -10.17 -5.67
C LEU A 31 5.99 -8.77 -5.05
N ALA A 32 6.63 -8.58 -3.89
CA ALA A 32 6.53 -7.34 -3.13
C ALA A 32 7.87 -6.82 -2.60
N MET A 33 8.98 -7.50 -2.86
CA MET A 33 10.29 -7.24 -2.26
C MET A 33 10.23 -7.25 -0.72
N TRP A 34 9.30 -8.03 -0.15
CA TRP A 34 9.17 -8.18 1.29
C TRP A 34 10.05 -9.32 1.78
N ARG A 35 10.89 -8.98 2.75
CA ARG A 35 11.84 -9.91 3.34
C ARG A 35 11.95 -9.65 4.83
N LYS A 36 11.82 -10.71 5.62
CA LYS A 36 11.85 -10.64 7.08
C LYS A 36 13.10 -9.92 7.58
N GLY A 37 12.91 -8.95 8.47
CA GLY A 37 13.97 -8.12 9.02
C GLY A 37 14.58 -7.09 8.05
N GLN A 38 14.12 -7.02 6.80
CA GLN A 38 14.62 -6.06 5.81
C GLN A 38 13.54 -5.09 5.33
N TYR A 39 12.36 -5.58 4.98
CA TYR A 39 11.23 -4.73 4.58
C TYR A 39 9.91 -5.52 4.58
N PRO A 40 8.77 -4.93 5.03
CA PRO A 40 8.73 -3.66 5.77
C PRO A 40 9.40 -3.77 7.13
N THR A 41 10.10 -2.69 7.57
CA THR A 41 10.75 -2.63 8.88
C THR A 41 9.84 -1.99 9.92
N GLU A 42 10.13 -2.26 11.20
CA GLU A 42 9.47 -1.59 12.33
C GLU A 42 9.56 -0.06 12.21
N GLU A 43 10.73 0.47 11.83
CA GLU A 43 10.94 1.90 11.61
C GLU A 43 10.03 2.44 10.49
N THR A 44 9.90 1.71 9.39
CA THR A 44 9.00 2.08 8.28
C THR A 44 7.56 2.18 8.74
N ILE A 45 7.06 1.17 9.44
CA ILE A 45 5.65 1.13 9.89
C ILE A 45 5.42 2.17 10.98
N LEU A 46 6.35 2.31 11.94
CA LEU A 46 6.26 3.34 12.98
C LEU A 46 6.25 4.76 12.40
N SER A 47 7.02 5.01 11.33
CA SER A 47 6.99 6.31 10.64
C SER A 47 5.61 6.65 10.10
N TYR A 48 4.91 5.70 9.46
CA TYR A 48 3.52 5.91 9.02
C TYR A 48 2.55 6.07 10.19
N ILE A 49 2.70 5.28 11.26
CA ILE A 49 1.87 5.41 12.47
C ILE A 49 2.01 6.81 13.07
N ASN A 50 3.23 7.30 13.25
CA ASN A 50 3.50 8.61 13.84
C ASN A 50 2.94 9.78 13.03
N LYS A 51 2.83 9.61 11.70
CA LYS A 51 2.17 10.57 10.80
C LYS A 51 0.65 10.41 10.77
N GLY A 52 0.09 9.38 11.40
CA GLY A 52 -1.33 9.05 11.33
C GLY A 52 -1.76 8.54 9.95
N GLU A 53 -0.86 7.87 9.24
CA GLU A 53 -0.99 7.40 7.87
C GLU A 53 -1.07 5.85 7.77
N PHE A 54 -1.04 5.15 8.88
CA PHE A 54 -1.16 3.69 8.91
C PHE A 54 -2.53 3.24 9.39
N TYR A 55 -3.15 2.31 8.66
CA TYR A 55 -4.51 1.84 8.91
C TYR A 55 -4.54 0.32 9.01
N ILE A 56 -5.33 -0.19 9.95
CA ILE A 56 -5.56 -1.61 10.19
C ILE A 56 -7.03 -1.92 9.99
N LEU A 57 -7.32 -2.94 9.20
CA LEU A 57 -8.65 -3.54 9.10
C LEU A 57 -8.75 -4.67 10.10
N TRP A 58 -9.55 -4.44 11.13
CA TRP A 58 -9.77 -5.37 12.21
C TRP A 58 -10.98 -6.28 11.96
N ASP A 59 -10.82 -7.56 12.26
CA ASP A 59 -11.92 -8.49 12.48
C ASP A 59 -11.91 -8.90 13.97
N HIS A 60 -12.76 -8.25 14.76
CA HIS A 60 -12.68 -8.27 16.22
C HIS A 60 -11.29 -7.83 16.71
N GLU A 61 -10.51 -8.73 17.32
CA GLU A 61 -9.15 -8.46 17.81
C GLU A 61 -8.04 -8.95 16.84
N THR A 62 -8.42 -9.49 15.68
CA THR A 62 -7.50 -10.04 14.68
C THR A 62 -7.30 -9.05 13.54
N ILE A 63 -6.07 -8.93 13.06
CA ILE A 63 -5.75 -8.13 11.88
C ILE A 63 -6.13 -8.93 10.63
N ALA A 64 -7.10 -8.44 9.88
CA ALA A 64 -7.46 -9.00 8.58
C ALA A 64 -6.56 -8.45 7.45
N GLY A 65 -6.13 -7.19 7.59
CA GLY A 65 -5.20 -6.57 6.66
C GLY A 65 -4.78 -5.17 7.10
N MET A 66 -3.79 -4.62 6.43
CA MET A 66 -3.16 -3.35 6.79
C MET A 66 -2.74 -2.59 5.55
N MET A 67 -2.60 -1.27 5.68
CA MET A 67 -2.08 -0.40 4.62
C MET A 67 -1.54 0.90 5.19
N ALA A 68 -0.61 1.52 4.48
CA ALA A 68 -0.26 2.91 4.68
C ALA A 68 -0.92 3.77 3.59
N LEU A 69 -1.47 4.90 4.00
CA LEU A 69 -2.05 5.90 3.13
C LEU A 69 -1.32 7.23 3.38
N ALA A 70 -0.20 7.38 2.68
CA ALA A 70 0.69 8.52 2.85
C ALA A 70 0.13 9.77 2.18
N ASN A 71 0.24 10.91 2.85
CA ASN A 71 -0.15 12.19 2.29
C ASN A 71 1.00 12.82 1.52
N GLY A 72 0.69 13.37 0.36
CA GLY A 72 1.67 14.07 -0.45
C GLY A 72 2.16 13.29 -1.64
N ILE A 73 3.27 13.75 -2.20
CA ILE A 73 3.95 13.17 -3.35
C ILE A 73 5.41 12.93 -2.97
N SER A 74 5.79 11.67 -2.85
CA SER A 74 7.18 11.27 -2.57
C SER A 74 8.12 11.63 -3.73
N GLU A 75 9.42 11.75 -3.45
CA GLU A 75 10.42 12.12 -4.47
C GLU A 75 10.39 11.16 -5.67
N THR A 76 10.24 9.87 -5.44
CA THR A 76 10.12 8.87 -6.51
C THR A 76 8.93 9.16 -7.42
N TYR A 77 7.79 9.59 -6.85
CA TYR A 77 6.57 9.86 -7.62
C TYR A 77 6.59 11.20 -8.34
N ARG A 78 7.52 12.11 -8.01
CA ARG A 78 7.67 13.40 -8.73
C ARG A 78 8.18 13.25 -10.15
N THR A 79 8.88 12.17 -10.46
CA THR A 79 9.43 11.90 -11.80
C THR A 79 8.48 11.12 -12.71
N VAL A 80 7.36 10.65 -12.19
CA VAL A 80 6.38 9.83 -12.92
C VAL A 80 5.44 10.71 -13.75
N ASN A 81 5.13 10.27 -14.97
CA ASN A 81 4.20 10.96 -15.88
C ASN A 81 2.74 10.65 -15.49
N TRP A 82 2.27 11.28 -14.42
CA TRP A 82 0.90 11.12 -13.94
C TRP A 82 -0.12 11.76 -14.89
N ILE A 83 -1.26 11.09 -15.08
CA ILE A 83 -2.39 11.59 -15.90
C ILE A 83 -3.07 12.77 -15.19
N THR A 84 -3.28 12.65 -13.87
CA THR A 84 -3.92 13.71 -13.07
C THR A 84 -2.88 14.64 -12.47
N LYS A 85 -2.95 15.92 -12.82
CA LYS A 85 -2.16 16.94 -12.14
C LYS A 85 -2.71 17.18 -10.74
N ALA A 86 -1.88 17.03 -9.74
CA ALA A 86 -2.22 17.21 -8.34
C ALA A 86 -1.05 17.83 -7.56
N THR A 87 -1.37 18.64 -6.59
CA THR A 87 -0.42 19.16 -5.60
C THR A 87 -0.20 18.13 -4.48
N ASP A 88 0.80 18.36 -3.63
CA ASP A 88 1.06 17.50 -2.47
C ASP A 88 -0.15 17.36 -1.55
N THR A 89 -0.95 18.40 -1.39
CA THR A 89 -2.17 18.35 -0.56
C THR A 89 -3.31 17.57 -1.23
N GLU A 90 -3.30 17.46 -2.55
CA GLU A 90 -4.37 16.83 -3.34
C GLU A 90 -4.11 15.35 -3.66
N ALA A 91 -2.88 14.89 -3.48
CA ALA A 91 -2.49 13.50 -3.72
C ALA A 91 -2.35 12.71 -2.42
N ALA A 92 -2.57 11.40 -2.52
CA ALA A 92 -2.18 10.41 -1.53
C ALA A 92 -1.52 9.21 -2.23
N GLU A 93 -0.69 8.49 -1.49
CA GLU A 93 0.01 7.30 -1.97
C GLU A 93 -0.34 6.09 -1.10
N LEU A 94 -0.69 4.98 -1.75
CA LEU A 94 -0.99 3.71 -1.09
C LEU A 94 0.26 2.84 -1.05
N HIS A 95 0.69 2.48 0.15
CA HIS A 95 1.89 1.67 0.38
C HIS A 95 1.62 0.51 1.33
N VAL A 96 2.50 -0.47 1.30
CA VAL A 96 2.58 -1.63 2.22
C VAL A 96 1.24 -2.30 2.48
N LEU A 97 0.35 -2.37 1.47
CA LEU A 97 -0.91 -3.09 1.58
C LEU A 97 -0.64 -4.58 1.77
N GLY A 98 -1.02 -5.10 2.92
CA GLY A 98 -0.86 -6.49 3.30
C GLY A 98 -2.18 -7.11 3.78
N VAL A 99 -2.41 -8.36 3.40
CA VAL A 99 -3.56 -9.16 3.84
C VAL A 99 -3.05 -10.33 4.65
N SER A 100 -3.52 -10.46 5.88
CA SER A 100 -3.19 -11.59 6.75
C SER A 100 -3.46 -12.92 6.03
N PRO A 101 -2.57 -13.92 6.17
CA PRO A 101 -2.68 -15.20 5.45
C PRO A 101 -4.04 -15.88 5.64
N ASP A 102 -4.62 -15.82 6.82
CA ASP A 102 -5.92 -16.44 7.13
C ASP A 102 -7.10 -15.74 6.42
N TYR A 103 -6.87 -14.54 5.88
CA TYR A 103 -7.86 -13.71 5.20
C TYR A 103 -7.60 -13.56 3.69
N GLN A 104 -6.54 -14.15 3.16
CA GLN A 104 -6.27 -14.16 1.72
C GLN A 104 -7.36 -14.91 0.94
N GLY A 105 -7.61 -14.49 -0.29
CA GLY A 105 -8.68 -15.07 -1.12
C GLY A 105 -10.11 -14.67 -0.74
N LYS A 106 -10.31 -13.93 0.37
CA LYS A 106 -11.64 -13.52 0.88
C LYS A 106 -12.05 -12.09 0.52
N GLY A 107 -11.34 -11.44 -0.41
CA GLY A 107 -11.68 -10.10 -0.89
C GLY A 107 -11.14 -8.95 -0.03
N ILE A 108 -10.34 -9.21 0.99
CA ILE A 108 -9.83 -8.22 1.94
C ILE A 108 -8.98 -7.13 1.24
N ALA A 109 -8.15 -7.49 0.25
CA ALA A 109 -7.39 -6.49 -0.50
C ALA A 109 -8.30 -5.48 -1.21
N ARG A 110 -9.44 -5.93 -1.78
CA ARG A 110 -10.43 -5.04 -2.40
C ARG A 110 -11.11 -4.16 -1.36
N GLN A 111 -11.41 -4.70 -0.19
CA GLN A 111 -11.97 -3.92 0.91
C GLN A 111 -10.99 -2.84 1.37
N LEU A 112 -9.71 -3.15 1.59
CA LEU A 112 -8.69 -2.16 1.93
C LEU A 112 -8.56 -1.05 0.89
N ILE A 113 -8.57 -1.40 -0.41
CA ILE A 113 -8.55 -0.41 -1.49
C ILE A 113 -9.79 0.48 -1.43
N HIS A 114 -10.96 -0.09 -1.22
CA HIS A 114 -12.21 0.67 -1.06
C HIS A 114 -12.13 1.64 0.11
N GLU A 115 -11.66 1.19 1.27
CA GLU A 115 -11.45 2.04 2.45
C GLU A 115 -10.43 3.16 2.17
N ALA A 116 -9.33 2.85 1.47
CA ALA A 116 -8.35 3.87 1.07
C ALA A 116 -8.99 4.97 0.20
N LEU A 117 -9.81 4.57 -0.76
CA LEU A 117 -10.52 5.53 -1.64
C LEU A 117 -11.52 6.38 -0.86
N CYS A 118 -12.25 5.79 0.09
CA CYS A 118 -13.18 6.53 0.97
C CYS A 118 -12.41 7.53 1.84
N LEU A 119 -11.37 7.10 2.54
CA LEU A 119 -10.52 7.95 3.37
C LEU A 119 -9.88 9.10 2.56
N CYS A 120 -9.43 8.83 1.35
CA CYS A 120 -8.91 9.88 0.45
C CYS A 120 -9.98 10.92 0.12
N LYS A 121 -11.21 10.50 -0.22
CA LYS A 121 -12.32 11.42 -0.52
C LYS A 121 -12.69 12.27 0.70
N GLU A 122 -12.81 11.66 1.87
CA GLU A 122 -13.10 12.34 3.13
C GLU A 122 -12.05 13.40 3.48
N ASN A 123 -10.78 13.13 3.14
CA ASN A 123 -9.65 14.05 3.33
C ASN A 123 -9.44 15.03 2.14
N GLY A 124 -10.41 15.13 1.22
CA GLY A 124 -10.37 16.08 0.10
C GLY A 124 -9.30 15.82 -0.94
N LYS A 125 -8.80 14.59 -1.03
CA LYS A 125 -7.82 14.20 -2.05
C LYS A 125 -8.49 14.13 -3.43
N LYS A 126 -7.72 14.46 -4.48
CA LYS A 126 -8.15 14.36 -5.88
C LYS A 126 -7.72 13.05 -6.53
N VAL A 127 -6.66 12.44 -6.04
CA VAL A 127 -6.04 11.26 -6.63
C VAL A 127 -5.39 10.37 -5.58
N LEU A 128 -5.55 9.06 -5.72
CA LEU A 128 -4.79 8.04 -5.02
C LEU A 128 -3.82 7.38 -6.01
N ARG A 129 -2.56 7.27 -5.65
CA ARG A 129 -1.47 6.74 -6.46
C ARG A 129 -0.84 5.53 -5.79
N LEU A 130 -0.25 4.66 -6.57
CA LEU A 130 0.51 3.52 -6.09
C LEU A 130 1.51 3.03 -7.15
N ASP A 131 2.46 2.25 -6.70
CA ASP A 131 3.37 1.52 -7.56
C ASP A 131 3.23 0.00 -7.36
N VAL A 132 3.58 -0.73 -8.39
CA VAL A 132 3.55 -2.19 -8.43
C VAL A 132 4.85 -2.67 -9.07
N ILE A 133 5.55 -3.59 -8.41
CA ILE A 133 6.71 -4.26 -9.02
C ILE A 133 6.26 -5.02 -10.27
N GLY A 134 7.03 -4.91 -11.35
CA GLY A 134 6.70 -5.53 -12.64
C GLY A 134 6.43 -7.03 -12.58
N THR A 135 7.03 -7.72 -11.62
CA THR A 135 6.83 -9.16 -11.37
C THR A 135 5.53 -9.50 -10.64
N ASN A 136 4.86 -8.52 -10.00
CA ASN A 136 3.65 -8.76 -9.21
C ASN A 136 2.41 -8.95 -10.09
N THR A 137 2.22 -10.16 -10.61
CA THR A 137 1.09 -10.51 -11.48
C THR A 137 -0.28 -10.39 -10.79
N VAL A 138 -0.33 -10.56 -9.47
CA VAL A 138 -1.55 -10.44 -8.67
C VAL A 138 -1.99 -8.99 -8.57
N ALA A 139 -1.07 -8.09 -8.18
CA ALA A 139 -1.35 -6.66 -8.05
C ALA A 139 -1.67 -6.01 -9.41
N LYS A 140 -0.97 -6.41 -10.49
CA LYS A 140 -1.25 -5.95 -11.87
C LYS A 140 -2.67 -6.27 -12.36
N LYS A 141 -3.31 -7.30 -11.81
CA LYS A 141 -4.72 -7.62 -12.09
C LYS A 141 -5.67 -6.94 -11.09
N LEU A 142 -5.25 -6.84 -9.83
CA LEU A 142 -6.08 -6.31 -8.76
C LEU A 142 -6.39 -4.82 -8.97
N TYR A 143 -5.37 -3.97 -9.06
CA TYR A 143 -5.56 -2.53 -9.10
C TYR A 143 -6.38 -2.03 -10.30
N PRO A 144 -6.15 -2.49 -11.55
CA PRO A 144 -7.04 -2.13 -12.66
C PRO A 144 -8.48 -2.60 -12.44
N SER A 145 -8.70 -3.77 -11.82
CA SER A 145 -10.06 -4.25 -11.50
C SER A 145 -10.78 -3.37 -10.46
N GLN A 146 -10.05 -2.53 -9.73
CA GLN A 146 -10.58 -1.57 -8.76
C GLN A 146 -10.65 -0.14 -9.32
N GLY A 147 -10.40 0.05 -10.63
CA GLY A 147 -10.51 1.33 -11.30
C GLY A 147 -9.23 2.17 -11.37
N PHE A 148 -8.09 1.61 -10.96
CA PHE A 148 -6.81 2.27 -11.17
C PHE A 148 -6.38 2.20 -12.63
N VAL A 149 -5.84 3.30 -13.13
CA VAL A 149 -5.35 3.45 -14.50
C VAL A 149 -3.83 3.44 -14.48
N PHE A 150 -3.23 2.69 -15.40
CA PHE A 150 -1.79 2.70 -15.62
C PHE A 150 -1.35 4.06 -16.15
N CYS A 151 -0.27 4.60 -15.59
CA CYS A 151 0.28 5.91 -15.95
C CYS A 151 1.66 5.81 -16.60
N ASP A 152 2.56 5.07 -15.99
CA ASP A 152 3.97 5.07 -16.39
C ASP A 152 4.69 3.80 -15.93
N THR A 153 5.88 3.60 -16.48
CA THR A 153 6.84 2.58 -16.04
C THR A 153 8.15 3.27 -15.66
N GLY A 154 8.73 2.87 -14.55
CA GLY A 154 10.05 3.35 -14.13
C GLY A 154 10.92 2.20 -13.65
N HIS A 155 12.22 2.45 -13.62
CA HIS A 155 13.22 1.52 -13.11
C HIS A 155 13.88 2.12 -11.87
N LEU A 156 13.88 1.38 -10.78
CA LEU A 156 14.40 1.82 -9.49
C LEU A 156 15.40 0.82 -8.93
N SER A 157 16.50 1.35 -8.40
CA SER A 157 17.39 0.57 -7.55
C SER A 157 17.02 0.85 -6.09
N ILE A 158 16.48 -0.16 -5.41
CA ILE A 158 15.91 0.01 -4.08
C ILE A 158 16.11 -1.25 -3.23
N ARG A 159 16.44 -1.10 -1.97
CA ARG A 159 16.58 -2.19 -0.98
C ARG A 159 17.53 -3.31 -1.40
N GLY A 160 18.63 -2.96 -2.09
CA GLY A 160 19.60 -3.94 -2.58
C GLY A 160 19.22 -4.66 -3.87
N TYR A 161 18.08 -4.32 -4.46
CA TYR A 161 17.72 -4.74 -5.81
C TYR A 161 18.10 -3.65 -6.80
N GLU A 162 18.68 -4.05 -7.94
CA GLU A 162 19.10 -3.13 -8.99
C GLU A 162 18.16 -3.19 -10.18
N ASP A 163 17.89 -2.03 -10.78
CA ASP A 163 17.13 -1.87 -12.03
C ASP A 163 15.77 -2.59 -12.05
N MET A 164 15.03 -2.53 -10.95
CA MET A 164 13.72 -3.17 -10.84
C MET A 164 12.65 -2.34 -11.55
N GLU A 165 11.87 -2.99 -12.40
CA GLU A 165 10.72 -2.37 -13.05
C GLU A 165 9.58 -2.13 -12.07
N PHE A 166 9.06 -0.91 -12.08
CA PHE A 166 7.85 -0.50 -11.36
C PHE A 166 6.81 0.06 -12.32
N LEU A 167 5.58 -0.34 -12.12
CA LEU A 167 4.42 0.15 -12.85
C LEU A 167 3.65 1.10 -11.94
N PHE A 168 3.40 2.31 -12.41
CA PHE A 168 2.72 3.36 -11.65
C PHE A 168 1.25 3.46 -12.07
N TYR A 169 0.37 3.47 -11.09
CA TYR A 169 -1.06 3.54 -11.28
C TYR A 169 -1.67 4.67 -10.47
N GLU A 170 -2.72 5.28 -10.99
CA GLU A 170 -3.52 6.24 -10.23
C GLU A 170 -5.02 5.97 -10.37
N GLN A 171 -5.77 6.39 -9.37
CA GLN A 171 -7.22 6.50 -9.46
C GLN A 171 -7.64 7.92 -9.11
N ARG A 172 -8.29 8.59 -10.07
CA ARG A 172 -8.89 9.90 -9.86
C ARG A 172 -10.14 9.75 -8.98
N LEU A 173 -10.22 10.58 -7.97
CA LEU A 173 -11.36 10.63 -7.06
C LEU A 173 -12.33 11.70 -7.55
N SER A 174 -13.53 11.30 -7.96
CA SER A 174 -14.64 12.24 -8.21
C SER A 174 -15.16 12.77 -6.88
N LYS A 175 -15.52 14.05 -6.88
CA LYS A 175 -16.23 14.68 -5.76
C LYS A 175 -17.57 14.00 -5.53
#